data_3154131905f2af799fdd67be50a8bd3a
#
_entry.id   3154131905f2af799fdd67be50a8bd3a
#
_cell.length_a   1.000
_cell.length_b   1.000
_cell.length_c   1.000
_cell.angle_alpha   90.00
_cell.angle_beta   90.00
_cell.angle_gamma   90.00
#
_symmetry.space_group_name_H-M   'P 1'
#
loop_
_entity.id
_entity.type
_entity.pdbx_description
1 polymer ?
#
loop_
_entity_poly.entity_id
_entity_poly.type
_entity_poly.pdbx_seq_one_letter_code
_entity_poly.pdbx_strand_id
1 'polypeptide(L)'
;MPLSESYKNRLYPLLPQLKEHFSTPFHIYDEVGIKQTCNELNRAFSKVKSFREYYAVKALPNPAILKIMAELGFGFDCSSITELILSRRIGAEPEDLMFTSNNTSPEEFAVAEADGGCILNLDDINLIDKVPHMPETICFRYNPGAEREGNNIIGTPL
;
A
#
# COMPACT_ATOMS: atom_id res chain seq x y z
N MET A 1 12.17 -6.14 14.26
CA MET A 1 11.61 -6.08 15.63
C MET A 1 11.46 -7.50 16.17
N PRO A 2 11.65 -7.74 17.48
CA PRO A 2 11.37 -9.06 18.04
C PRO A 2 9.88 -9.39 17.89
N LEU A 3 9.55 -10.67 17.75
CA LEU A 3 8.18 -11.14 17.69
C LEU A 3 7.47 -10.79 19.00
N SER A 4 6.23 -10.29 18.94
CA SER A 4 5.44 -10.02 20.14
C SER A 4 5.10 -11.32 20.87
N GLU A 5 4.92 -11.27 22.18
CA GLU A 5 4.55 -12.44 22.97
C GLU A 5 3.19 -13.01 22.55
N SER A 6 2.23 -12.13 22.21
CA SER A 6 0.93 -12.56 21.70
C SER A 6 1.04 -13.33 20.38
N TYR A 7 1.94 -12.92 19.48
CA TYR A 7 2.20 -13.66 18.24
C TYR A 7 2.88 -15.01 18.51
N LYS A 8 3.89 -15.05 19.38
CA LYS A 8 4.56 -16.30 19.79
C LYS A 8 3.55 -17.30 20.36
N ASN A 9 2.67 -16.83 21.25
CA ASN A 9 1.64 -17.67 21.86
C ASN A 9 0.66 -18.27 20.83
N ARG A 10 0.37 -17.57 19.75
CA ARG A 10 -0.43 -18.11 18.64
C ARG A 10 0.36 -19.04 17.71
N LEU A 11 1.62 -18.71 17.45
CA LEU A 11 2.44 -19.38 16.44
C LEU A 11 3.04 -20.69 16.95
N TYR A 12 3.66 -20.69 18.15
CA TYR A 12 4.46 -21.80 18.62
C TYR A 12 3.71 -23.13 18.72
N PRO A 13 2.44 -23.18 19.19
CA PRO A 13 1.67 -24.42 19.18
C PRO A 13 1.41 -25.00 17.79
N LEU A 14 1.44 -24.16 16.74
CA LEU A 14 1.16 -24.54 15.35
C LEU A 14 2.40 -25.01 14.59
N LEU A 15 3.61 -24.68 15.07
CA LEU A 15 4.85 -24.98 14.36
C LEU A 15 5.04 -26.46 13.98
N PRO A 16 4.71 -27.46 14.84
CA PRO A 16 4.82 -28.85 14.44
C PRO A 16 3.97 -29.19 13.23
N GLN A 17 2.69 -28.79 13.23
CA GLN A 17 1.76 -29.03 12.12
C GLN A 17 2.19 -28.29 10.85
N LEU A 18 2.64 -27.04 10.98
CA LEU A 18 3.12 -26.25 9.84
C LEU A 18 4.32 -26.90 9.15
N LYS A 19 5.25 -27.46 9.91
CA LYS A 19 6.41 -28.19 9.38
C LYS A 19 6.04 -29.49 8.66
N GLU A 20 4.94 -30.12 9.03
CA GLU A 20 4.45 -31.31 8.35
C GLU A 20 3.75 -30.99 7.02
N HIS A 21 3.10 -29.81 6.94
CA HIS A 21 2.32 -29.41 5.76
C HIS A 21 3.11 -28.60 4.74
N PHE A 22 4.09 -27.83 5.19
CA PHE A 22 4.85 -26.91 4.36
C PHE A 22 6.34 -27.26 4.39
N SER A 23 6.96 -27.28 3.22
CA SER A 23 8.43 -27.37 3.11
C SER A 23 9.07 -26.06 3.56
N THR A 24 10.24 -26.15 4.20
CA THR A 24 11.02 -24.97 4.59
C THR A 24 11.94 -24.51 3.45
N PRO A 25 12.21 -23.19 3.30
CA PRO A 25 11.68 -22.08 4.12
C PRO A 25 10.25 -21.66 3.71
N PHE A 26 9.49 -21.06 4.64
CA PHE A 26 8.17 -20.48 4.37
C PHE A 26 7.94 -19.22 5.20
N HIS A 27 7.02 -18.36 4.74
CA HIS A 27 6.59 -17.15 5.44
C HIS A 27 5.29 -17.39 6.18
N ILE A 28 5.17 -16.82 7.38
CA ILE A 28 3.94 -16.85 8.18
C ILE A 28 3.53 -15.41 8.47
N TYR A 29 2.27 -15.11 8.23
CA TYR A 29 1.67 -13.81 8.53
C TYR A 29 0.63 -13.97 9.63
N ASP A 30 0.66 -13.06 10.61
CA ASP A 30 -0.26 -13.04 11.75
C ASP A 30 -1.49 -12.19 11.41
N GLU A 31 -2.52 -12.80 10.85
CA GLU A 31 -3.75 -12.11 10.48
C GLU A 31 -4.38 -11.37 11.67
N VAL A 32 -4.38 -11.97 12.86
CA VAL A 32 -4.92 -11.34 14.07
C VAL A 32 -4.15 -10.06 14.41
N GLY A 33 -2.83 -10.12 14.37
CA GLY A 33 -1.97 -8.96 14.63
C GLY A 33 -2.17 -7.86 13.58
N ILE A 34 -2.26 -8.23 12.30
CA ILE A 34 -2.54 -7.29 11.19
C ILE A 34 -3.88 -6.57 11.47
N LYS A 35 -4.95 -7.31 11.68
CA LYS A 35 -6.29 -6.75 11.94
C LYS A 35 -6.33 -5.86 13.18
N GLN A 36 -5.62 -6.24 14.25
CA GLN A 36 -5.50 -5.42 15.46
C GLN A 36 -4.83 -4.07 15.17
N THR A 37 -3.67 -4.07 14.50
CA THR A 37 -2.94 -2.85 14.17
C THR A 37 -3.76 -1.92 13.26
N CYS A 38 -4.42 -2.46 12.24
CA CYS A 38 -5.28 -1.67 11.36
C CYS A 38 -6.47 -1.04 12.10
N ASN A 39 -7.11 -1.81 13.00
CA ASN A 39 -8.21 -1.29 13.82
C ASN A 39 -7.75 -0.21 14.82
N GLU A 40 -6.54 -0.34 15.37
CA GLU A 40 -5.93 0.69 16.24
C GLU A 40 -5.68 1.98 15.46
N LEU A 41 -5.17 1.88 14.22
CA LEU A 41 -4.99 3.03 13.33
C LEU A 41 -6.34 3.72 13.02
N ASN A 42 -7.32 2.97 12.56
CA ASN A 42 -8.65 3.50 12.28
C ASN A 42 -9.27 4.18 13.51
N ARG A 43 -9.09 3.61 14.71
CA ARG A 43 -9.56 4.21 15.97
C ARG A 43 -8.81 5.51 16.29
N ALA A 44 -7.49 5.56 16.09
CA ALA A 44 -6.70 6.75 16.35
C ALA A 44 -7.15 7.95 15.50
N PHE A 45 -7.53 7.69 14.25
CA PHE A 45 -7.99 8.71 13.31
C PHE A 45 -9.52 8.88 13.24
N SER A 46 -10.29 8.21 14.09
CA SER A 46 -11.77 8.22 14.04
C SER A 46 -12.42 9.61 14.15
N LYS A 47 -11.70 10.61 14.68
CA LYS A 47 -12.16 12.01 14.77
C LYS A 47 -11.81 12.85 13.55
N VAL A 48 -10.99 12.35 12.65
CA VAL A 48 -10.59 13.03 11.43
C VAL A 48 -11.62 12.69 10.34
N LYS A 49 -12.35 13.71 9.88
CA LYS A 49 -13.33 13.53 8.79
C LYS A 49 -12.61 13.06 7.53
N SER A 50 -13.21 12.08 6.86
CA SER A 50 -12.72 11.55 5.57
C SER A 50 -11.28 11.00 5.64
N PHE A 51 -10.83 10.56 6.83
CA PHE A 51 -9.56 9.84 6.91
C PHE A 51 -9.67 8.52 6.16
N ARG A 52 -8.67 8.23 5.35
CA ARG A 52 -8.48 6.94 4.71
C ARG A 52 -6.98 6.62 4.66
N GLU A 53 -6.62 5.42 5.06
CA GLU A 53 -5.28 4.90 4.90
C GLU A 53 -5.14 4.23 3.52
N TYR A 54 -4.02 4.47 2.84
CA TYR A 54 -3.64 3.79 1.61
C TYR A 54 -2.42 2.92 1.87
N TYR A 55 -2.65 1.62 1.85
CA TYR A 55 -1.62 0.63 2.11
C TYR A 55 -0.62 0.54 0.95
N ALA A 56 0.68 0.69 1.24
CA ALA A 56 1.74 0.57 0.23
C ALA A 56 1.87 -0.89 -0.26
N VAL A 57 1.36 -1.20 -1.44
CA VAL A 57 1.29 -2.55 -2.00
C VAL A 57 2.66 -3.19 -2.13
N LYS A 58 3.68 -2.41 -2.48
CA LYS A 58 5.08 -2.89 -2.58
C LYS A 58 5.64 -3.48 -1.30
N ALA A 59 5.10 -3.11 -0.13
CA ALA A 59 5.58 -3.65 1.16
C ALA A 59 5.29 -5.14 1.29
N LEU A 60 4.12 -5.60 0.81
CA LEU A 60 3.75 -7.01 0.76
C LEU A 60 2.64 -7.21 -0.29
N PRO A 61 2.98 -7.47 -1.55
CA PRO A 61 2.03 -7.63 -2.66
C PRO A 61 1.36 -9.03 -2.64
N ASN A 62 0.76 -9.40 -1.53
CA ASN A 62 0.09 -10.68 -1.34
C ASN A 62 -1.43 -10.48 -1.39
N PRO A 63 -2.15 -11.13 -2.34
CA PRO A 63 -3.60 -10.94 -2.50
C PRO A 63 -4.42 -11.22 -1.24
N ALA A 64 -4.02 -12.20 -0.42
CA ALA A 64 -4.72 -12.51 0.83
C ALA A 64 -4.57 -11.37 1.85
N ILE A 65 -3.39 -10.76 1.95
CA ILE A 65 -3.14 -9.61 2.82
C ILE A 65 -3.87 -8.38 2.31
N LEU A 66 -3.83 -8.12 1.00
CA LEU A 66 -4.56 -6.99 0.40
C LEU A 66 -6.07 -7.10 0.63
N LYS A 67 -6.66 -8.30 0.56
CA LYS A 67 -8.07 -8.51 0.90
C LYS A 67 -8.37 -8.14 2.35
N ILE A 68 -7.50 -8.51 3.30
CA ILE A 68 -7.65 -8.12 4.71
C ILE A 68 -7.63 -6.59 4.85
N MET A 69 -6.73 -5.90 4.14
CA MET A 69 -6.68 -4.43 4.14
C MET A 69 -7.97 -3.80 3.58
N ALA A 70 -8.47 -4.33 2.44
CA ALA A 70 -9.73 -3.89 1.85
C ALA A 70 -10.92 -4.07 2.80
N GLU A 71 -11.04 -5.22 3.47
CA GLU A 71 -12.08 -5.51 4.47
C GLU A 71 -12.07 -4.50 5.64
N LEU A 72 -10.91 -3.90 5.93
CA LEU A 72 -10.72 -2.90 6.99
C LEU A 72 -10.88 -1.45 6.50
N GLY A 73 -11.26 -1.27 5.23
CA GLY A 73 -11.53 0.03 4.63
C GLY A 73 -10.30 0.79 4.12
N PHE A 74 -9.16 0.10 3.97
CA PHE A 74 -7.94 0.70 3.44
C PHE A 74 -7.99 0.75 1.92
N GLY A 75 -7.44 1.82 1.34
CA GLY A 75 -7.07 1.89 -0.07
C GLY A 75 -5.67 1.30 -0.31
N PHE A 76 -5.18 1.45 -1.54
CA PHE A 76 -3.91 0.87 -1.99
C PHE A 76 -3.05 1.93 -2.66
N ASP A 77 -1.86 2.17 -2.12
CA ASP A 77 -0.82 2.99 -2.76
C ASP A 77 0.04 2.08 -3.64
N CYS A 78 -0.11 2.26 -4.94
CA CYS A 78 0.52 1.47 -5.98
C CYS A 78 1.68 2.25 -6.62
N SER A 79 2.86 1.66 -6.66
CA SER A 79 4.06 2.26 -7.26
C SER A 79 4.35 1.74 -8.67
N SER A 80 3.52 0.83 -9.20
CA SER A 80 3.66 0.24 -10.52
C SER A 80 2.32 -0.21 -11.08
N ILE A 81 2.25 -0.39 -12.40
CA ILE A 81 1.07 -0.94 -13.08
C ILE A 81 0.73 -2.35 -12.57
N THR A 82 1.73 -3.16 -12.25
CA THR A 82 1.52 -4.51 -11.70
C THR A 82 0.77 -4.45 -10.37
N GLU A 83 1.09 -3.48 -9.51
CA GLU A 83 0.42 -3.28 -8.23
C GLU A 83 -1.02 -2.78 -8.41
N LEU A 84 -1.27 -1.89 -9.39
CA LEU A 84 -2.63 -1.49 -9.77
C LEU A 84 -3.47 -2.70 -10.21
N ILE A 85 -2.96 -3.48 -11.16
CA ILE A 85 -3.65 -4.66 -11.68
C ILE A 85 -3.93 -5.67 -10.55
N LEU A 86 -2.96 -5.88 -9.63
CA LEU A 86 -3.14 -6.75 -8.49
C LEU A 86 -4.27 -6.28 -7.57
N SER A 87 -4.30 -4.98 -7.28
CA SER A 87 -5.32 -4.37 -6.43
C SER A 87 -6.71 -4.41 -7.08
N ARG A 88 -6.79 -4.19 -8.39
CA ARG A 88 -8.03 -4.39 -9.15
C ARG A 88 -8.56 -5.82 -9.06
N ARG A 89 -7.68 -6.81 -9.19
CA ARG A 89 -8.07 -8.23 -9.13
C ARG A 89 -8.63 -8.66 -7.79
N ILE A 90 -8.37 -7.94 -6.71
CA ILE A 90 -8.99 -8.18 -5.40
C ILE A 90 -10.27 -7.37 -5.19
N GLY A 91 -10.70 -6.59 -6.18
CA GLY A 91 -11.96 -5.85 -6.18
C GLY A 91 -11.84 -4.37 -5.75
N ALA A 92 -10.65 -3.78 -5.80
CA ALA A 92 -10.48 -2.36 -5.49
C ALA A 92 -11.08 -1.48 -6.60
N GLU A 93 -11.85 -0.47 -6.19
CA GLU A 93 -12.45 0.53 -7.07
C GLU A 93 -11.47 1.70 -7.34
N PRO A 94 -11.74 2.58 -8.32
CA PRO A 94 -10.84 3.69 -8.66
C PRO A 94 -10.43 4.58 -7.48
N GLU A 95 -11.37 4.91 -6.63
CA GLU A 95 -11.16 5.72 -5.43
C GLU A 95 -10.39 4.99 -4.32
N ASP A 96 -10.26 3.67 -4.42
CA ASP A 96 -9.45 2.86 -3.52
C ASP A 96 -7.99 2.82 -3.94
N LEU A 97 -7.66 3.29 -5.13
CA LEU A 97 -6.34 3.19 -5.73
C LEU A 97 -5.67 4.56 -5.80
N MET A 98 -4.48 4.65 -5.27
CA MET A 98 -3.57 5.77 -5.47
C MET A 98 -2.37 5.29 -6.27
N PHE A 99 -2.09 5.93 -7.41
CA PHE A 99 -0.93 5.60 -8.22
C PHE A 99 0.18 6.61 -7.96
N THR A 100 1.22 6.16 -7.26
CA THR A 100 2.40 6.94 -6.87
C THR A 100 3.63 6.33 -7.51
N SER A 101 4.02 6.81 -8.68
CA SER A 101 5.24 6.38 -9.35
C SER A 101 6.20 7.57 -9.51
N ASN A 102 7.48 7.34 -9.30
CA ASN A 102 8.50 8.40 -9.36
C ASN A 102 9.06 8.60 -10.77
N ASN A 103 8.79 7.69 -11.69
CA ASN A 103 9.29 7.74 -13.07
C ASN A 103 8.27 7.15 -14.05
N THR A 104 7.03 7.61 -13.95
CA THR A 104 5.92 7.12 -14.75
C THR A 104 6.05 7.59 -16.20
N SER A 105 5.92 6.67 -17.15
CA SER A 105 5.86 6.99 -18.57
C SER A 105 4.43 7.38 -18.99
N PRO A 106 4.25 8.07 -20.13
CA PRO A 106 2.92 8.34 -20.67
C PRO A 106 2.10 7.06 -20.91
N GLU A 107 2.76 5.98 -21.33
CA GLU A 107 2.14 4.68 -21.58
C GLU A 107 1.62 4.05 -20.27
N GLU A 108 2.34 4.18 -19.17
CA GLU A 108 1.90 3.70 -17.85
C GLU A 108 0.68 4.49 -17.36
N PHE A 109 0.65 5.80 -17.53
CA PHE A 109 -0.54 6.61 -17.23
C PHE A 109 -1.74 6.19 -18.08
N ALA A 110 -1.53 5.96 -19.38
CA ALA A 110 -2.59 5.48 -20.27
C ALA A 110 -3.12 4.09 -19.86
N VAL A 111 -2.24 3.18 -19.41
CA VAL A 111 -2.65 1.87 -18.89
C VAL A 111 -3.44 2.01 -17.59
N ALA A 112 -3.02 2.88 -16.67
CA ALA A 112 -3.73 3.12 -15.42
C ALA A 112 -5.14 3.69 -15.66
N GLU A 113 -5.29 4.59 -16.64
CA GLU A 113 -6.59 5.12 -17.07
C GLU A 113 -7.46 4.03 -17.70
N ALA A 114 -6.91 3.26 -18.64
CA ALA A 114 -7.63 2.19 -19.34
C ALA A 114 -8.08 1.05 -18.41
N ASP A 115 -7.36 0.82 -17.32
CA ASP A 115 -7.70 -0.16 -16.26
C ASP A 115 -8.81 0.34 -15.32
N GLY A 116 -9.44 1.47 -15.60
CA GLY A 116 -10.56 2.03 -14.84
C GLY A 116 -10.23 3.29 -14.03
N GLY A 117 -9.00 3.79 -14.11
CA GLY A 117 -8.58 5.01 -13.45
C GLY A 117 -8.20 4.82 -11.98
N CYS A 118 -7.63 5.86 -11.39
CA CYS A 118 -7.17 5.91 -10.00
C CYS A 118 -6.90 7.36 -9.60
N ILE A 119 -6.63 7.60 -8.32
CA ILE A 119 -6.09 8.86 -7.85
C ILE A 119 -4.61 8.93 -8.25
N LEU A 120 -4.23 9.90 -9.07
CA LEU A 120 -2.83 10.13 -9.38
C LEU A 120 -2.16 10.92 -8.26
N ASN A 121 -1.03 10.43 -7.77
CA ASN A 121 -0.16 11.14 -6.84
C ASN A 121 1.16 11.46 -7.53
N LEU A 122 1.27 12.67 -8.06
CA LEU A 122 2.41 13.10 -8.87
C LEU A 122 3.59 13.49 -7.97
N ASP A 123 4.73 12.87 -8.22
CA ASP A 123 5.97 13.08 -7.45
C ASP A 123 6.75 14.30 -7.95
N ASP A 124 6.61 14.64 -9.23
CA ASP A 124 7.30 15.73 -9.89
C ASP A 124 6.35 16.49 -10.81
N ILE A 125 6.51 17.82 -10.88
CA ILE A 125 5.70 18.70 -11.74
C ILE A 125 5.84 18.34 -13.24
N ASN A 126 6.99 17.83 -13.64
CA ASN A 126 7.24 17.40 -15.03
C ASN A 126 6.41 16.17 -15.44
N LEU A 127 5.78 15.48 -14.50
CA LEU A 127 4.88 14.37 -14.80
C LEU A 127 3.52 14.84 -15.32
N ILE A 128 3.15 16.09 -15.10
CA ILE A 128 1.88 16.66 -15.57
C ILE A 128 1.73 16.51 -17.10
N ASP A 129 2.79 16.86 -17.83
CA ASP A 129 2.78 16.80 -19.30
C ASP A 129 2.76 15.36 -19.85
N LYS A 130 3.00 14.37 -19.00
CA LYS A 130 2.95 12.95 -19.38
C LYS A 130 1.58 12.31 -19.16
N VAL A 131 0.68 12.96 -18.42
CA VAL A 131 -0.66 12.43 -18.15
C VAL A 131 -1.56 12.67 -19.37
N PRO A 132 -2.05 11.62 -20.07
CA PRO A 132 -2.85 11.80 -21.29
C PRO A 132 -4.17 12.54 -21.02
N HIS A 133 -4.87 12.16 -19.97
CA HIS A 133 -6.09 12.82 -19.51
C HIS A 133 -6.03 13.00 -18.00
N MET A 134 -6.11 14.25 -17.56
CA MET A 134 -6.03 14.58 -16.14
C MET A 134 -7.31 14.14 -15.43
N PRO A 135 -7.23 13.30 -14.37
CA PRO A 135 -8.42 12.91 -13.62
C PRO A 135 -8.98 14.08 -12.80
N GLU A 136 -10.22 13.93 -12.31
CA GLU A 136 -10.89 14.95 -11.50
C GLU A 136 -10.15 15.24 -10.19
N THR A 137 -9.55 14.21 -9.59
CA THR A 137 -8.81 14.30 -8.33
C THR A 137 -7.36 13.86 -8.52
N ILE A 138 -6.44 14.73 -8.14
CA ILE A 138 -4.99 14.45 -8.14
C ILE A 138 -4.38 14.84 -6.80
N CYS A 139 -3.24 14.24 -6.48
CA CYS A 139 -2.38 14.60 -5.37
C CYS A 139 -0.99 14.98 -5.88
N PHE A 140 -0.28 15.81 -5.12
CA PHE A 140 1.13 16.08 -5.34
C PHE A 140 1.93 15.72 -4.09
N ARG A 141 3.07 15.09 -4.29
CA ARG A 141 4.03 14.90 -3.22
C ARG A 141 4.81 16.20 -3.01
N TYR A 142 4.73 16.75 -1.81
CA TYR A 142 5.61 17.82 -1.40
C TYR A 142 6.90 17.24 -0.79
N ASN A 143 8.04 17.57 -1.39
CA ASN A 143 9.36 17.21 -0.87
C ASN A 143 10.08 18.48 -0.39
N PRO A 144 10.25 18.69 0.92
CA PRO A 144 10.91 19.91 1.45
C PRO A 144 12.43 19.95 1.22
N GLY A 145 13.01 18.96 0.55
CA GLY A 145 14.45 18.93 0.25
C GLY A 145 15.31 18.91 1.51
N ALA A 146 16.28 19.83 1.57
CA ALA A 146 17.24 19.94 2.68
C ALA A 146 16.61 20.36 4.03
N GLU A 147 15.39 20.88 4.02
CA GLU A 147 14.65 21.26 5.23
C GLU A 147 14.03 20.05 5.94
N ARG A 148 14.16 18.86 5.37
CA ARG A 148 13.63 17.64 5.97
C ARG A 148 14.44 17.23 7.20
N GLU A 149 13.88 17.41 8.37
CA GLU A 149 14.38 16.82 9.60
C GLU A 149 13.92 15.36 9.69
N GLY A 150 14.83 14.42 9.95
CA GLY A 150 14.49 13.01 10.17
C GLY A 150 15.44 12.02 9.52
N ASN A 151 15.03 10.75 9.55
CA ASN A 151 15.85 9.63 9.09
C ASN A 151 16.02 9.64 7.56
N ASN A 152 17.24 9.88 7.08
CA ASN A 152 17.61 9.97 5.66
C ASN A 152 17.63 8.61 4.93
N ILE A 153 17.07 7.55 5.52
CA ILE A 153 17.08 6.20 4.94
C ILE A 153 16.13 6.10 3.74
N ILE A 154 15.09 6.93 3.69
CA ILE A 154 14.12 6.92 2.59
C ILE A 154 14.11 8.30 1.93
N GLY A 155 14.76 8.39 0.79
CA GLY A 155 14.85 9.60 -0.03
C GLY A 155 15.91 10.58 0.45
N THR A 156 17.02 10.64 -0.27
CA THR A 156 17.95 11.77 -0.19
C THR A 156 17.23 13.03 -0.67
N PRO A 157 17.42 14.17 -0.01
CA PRO A 157 17.03 15.46 -0.60
C PRO A 157 17.72 15.61 -1.96
N LEU A 158 16.97 15.96 -2.98
CA LEU A 158 17.52 16.34 -4.27
C LEU A 158 18.16 17.73 -4.16
#